data_4974bcd06b85a8a91b5458d04cad7ede
#
_entry.id   4974bcd06b85a8a91b5458d04cad7ede
#
_cell.length_a   1.000
_cell.length_b   1.000
_cell.length_c   1.000
_cell.angle_alpha   90.00
_cell.angle_beta   90.00
_cell.angle_gamma   90.00
#
_symmetry.space_group_name_H-M   'P 1'
#
loop_
_entity.id
_entity.type
_entity.pdbx_description
1 polymer ?
#
loop_
_entity_poly.entity_id
_entity_poly.type
_entity_poly.pdbx_seq_one_letter_code
_entity_poly.pdbx_strand_id
1 'polypeptide(L)'
;MISSQSHLQAPLLVPSPSYFISDDIKMELLRKKSMLLASPDPELYPDIPAQVDNYHELVPIDDPIASSSSALGLVMSVYRATAMKTGDVYCLRRVHSFQPNTANTKSLINAIDSWKKLEHSNVVQLRQVFTTKAFGDNSLIFVYDYYPGAVTLMNQYFANQNTGLGPGGGSNGILNVPRPYSQRQSQRSKFLPESLIWTIIIQLSSALRTIHAIGLACRAFDPTKIIVTSGILPENANPAAYNHNPRVRLSCCGVFDVVAHDAFLQELQQFSVKSLISHYQQEDLIAFGKVCLALACNSVSAVKRENWSQSLELVSRTYSADLRSLIFFLLSTKNSNGQRTINDIMPMIGGRFYAQLNIEYQKCDLLENQLSKELDNGRLFRLLAKLGSINERPEFRLDPQWSETGDRYLLKLFRDYLFHQVNEDGHPWLDIGHIVSTLNKLDAGSFEKICLVSRDYQNVLIVSFSELKKCFESAFNELLL
;
A
#
# COMPACT_ATOMS: atom_id res chain seq x y z
N MET A 1 -43.98 -36.65 -35.29
CA MET A 1 -42.91 -35.65 -35.33
C MET A 1 -42.97 -34.85 -34.05
N ILE A 2 -42.23 -35.25 -33.05
CA ILE A 2 -42.05 -34.49 -31.83
C ILE A 2 -40.53 -34.37 -31.62
N SER A 3 -40.02 -33.21 -31.82
CA SER A 3 -38.62 -32.85 -31.67
C SER A 3 -38.38 -32.57 -30.17
N SER A 4 -37.69 -33.45 -29.48
CA SER A 4 -37.18 -33.26 -28.14
C SER A 4 -35.82 -32.58 -28.23
N GLN A 5 -35.80 -31.27 -28.00
CA GLN A 5 -34.54 -30.53 -27.72
C GLN A 5 -34.08 -30.89 -26.31
N SER A 6 -33.03 -31.68 -26.23
CA SER A 6 -32.26 -31.90 -25.02
C SER A 6 -31.42 -30.66 -24.74
N HIS A 7 -31.81 -29.85 -23.75
CA HIS A 7 -30.95 -28.82 -23.16
C HIS A 7 -29.77 -29.52 -22.46
N LEU A 8 -28.65 -29.56 -23.12
CA LEU A 8 -27.35 -29.79 -22.47
C LEU A 8 -27.09 -28.63 -21.51
N GLN A 9 -27.41 -28.82 -20.24
CA GLN A 9 -26.91 -27.93 -19.18
C GLN A 9 -25.39 -28.08 -19.17
N ALA A 10 -24.69 -26.98 -19.41
CA ALA A 10 -23.25 -26.89 -19.19
C ALA A 10 -22.95 -27.32 -17.73
N PRO A 11 -21.93 -28.14 -17.50
CA PRO A 11 -21.57 -28.55 -16.13
C PRO A 11 -21.29 -27.29 -15.33
N LEU A 12 -21.97 -27.17 -14.18
CA LEU A 12 -21.64 -26.17 -13.17
C LEU A 12 -20.15 -26.36 -12.82
N LEU A 13 -19.30 -25.45 -13.29
CA LEU A 13 -17.91 -25.38 -12.87
C LEU A 13 -17.90 -25.16 -11.36
N VAL A 14 -17.70 -26.23 -10.61
CA VAL A 14 -17.32 -26.14 -9.20
C VAL A 14 -16.02 -25.34 -9.18
N PRO A 15 -15.95 -24.18 -8.54
CA PRO A 15 -14.72 -23.41 -8.51
C PRO A 15 -13.63 -24.29 -7.89
N SER A 16 -12.63 -24.67 -8.69
CA SER A 16 -11.46 -25.38 -8.20
C SER A 16 -10.77 -24.51 -7.12
N PRO A 17 -10.28 -25.12 -6.02
CA PRO A 17 -9.59 -24.34 -4.99
C PRO A 17 -8.44 -23.58 -5.62
N SER A 18 -8.38 -22.26 -5.38
CA SER A 18 -7.31 -21.42 -5.89
C SER A 18 -6.03 -21.68 -5.07
N TYR A 19 -5.05 -22.32 -5.68
CA TYR A 19 -3.71 -22.55 -5.10
C TYR A 19 -2.80 -21.32 -5.20
N PHE A 20 -3.23 -20.30 -5.90
CA PHE A 20 -2.45 -19.08 -6.17
C PHE A 20 -3.11 -17.88 -5.51
N ILE A 21 -2.33 -16.81 -5.32
CA ILE A 21 -2.90 -15.54 -4.88
C ILE A 21 -3.90 -15.02 -5.91
N SER A 22 -4.89 -14.27 -5.45
CA SER A 22 -5.88 -13.68 -6.34
C SER A 22 -5.22 -12.74 -7.35
N ASP A 23 -5.75 -12.72 -8.58
CA ASP A 23 -5.23 -11.88 -9.65
C ASP A 23 -5.28 -10.39 -9.30
N ASP A 24 -6.28 -9.93 -8.57
CA ASP A 24 -6.40 -8.55 -8.12
C ASP A 24 -5.22 -8.14 -7.23
N ILE A 25 -4.86 -8.97 -6.25
CA ILE A 25 -3.71 -8.74 -5.37
C ILE A 25 -2.42 -8.74 -6.19
N LYS A 26 -2.24 -9.74 -7.05
CA LYS A 26 -1.08 -9.89 -7.93
C LYS A 26 -0.89 -8.65 -8.82
N MET A 27 -1.95 -8.22 -9.50
CA MET A 27 -1.90 -7.05 -10.38
C MET A 27 -1.59 -5.77 -9.63
N GLU A 28 -2.15 -5.56 -8.43
CA GLU A 28 -1.85 -4.38 -7.62
C GLU A 28 -0.40 -4.38 -7.13
N LEU A 29 0.13 -5.53 -6.72
CA LEU A 29 1.54 -5.66 -6.32
C LEU A 29 2.49 -5.41 -7.50
N LEU A 30 2.20 -5.98 -8.68
CA LEU A 30 2.98 -5.75 -9.91
C LEU A 30 2.93 -4.29 -10.33
N ARG A 31 1.75 -3.64 -10.25
CA ARG A 31 1.59 -2.21 -10.52
C ARG A 31 2.45 -1.36 -9.58
N LYS A 32 2.43 -1.64 -8.27
CA LYS A 32 3.29 -0.95 -7.29
C LYS A 32 4.77 -1.16 -7.60
N LYS A 33 5.15 -2.38 -7.95
CA LYS A 33 6.54 -2.70 -8.33
C LYS A 33 6.97 -1.96 -9.61
N SER A 34 6.13 -1.88 -10.63
CA SER A 34 6.44 -1.13 -11.85
C SER A 34 6.66 0.36 -11.59
N MET A 35 5.90 0.95 -10.66
CA MET A 35 6.10 2.34 -10.24
C MET A 35 7.44 2.55 -9.52
N LEU A 36 7.92 1.55 -8.78
CA LEU A 36 9.25 1.61 -8.13
C LEU A 36 10.39 1.54 -9.15
N LEU A 37 10.18 0.88 -10.28
CA LEU A 37 11.18 0.69 -11.33
C LEU A 37 11.16 1.79 -12.41
N ALA A 38 10.18 2.71 -12.36
CA ALA A 38 10.09 3.80 -13.32
C ALA A 38 11.33 4.70 -13.23
N SER A 39 11.92 5.03 -14.36
CA SER A 39 13.04 5.99 -14.45
C SER A 39 12.54 7.32 -15.01
N PRO A 40 13.11 8.47 -14.60
CA PRO A 40 12.79 9.75 -15.21
C PRO A 40 13.30 9.78 -16.64
N ASP A 41 12.61 10.52 -17.50
CA ASP A 41 13.12 10.84 -18.83
C ASP A 41 14.20 11.93 -18.69
N PRO A 42 15.47 11.64 -19.04
CA PRO A 42 16.56 12.62 -18.92
C PRO A 42 16.36 13.87 -19.78
N GLU A 43 15.63 13.76 -20.91
CA GLU A 43 15.36 14.89 -21.79
C GLU A 43 14.36 15.87 -21.18
N LEU A 44 13.38 15.35 -20.42
CA LEU A 44 12.38 16.18 -19.74
C LEU A 44 12.88 16.83 -18.45
N TYR A 45 13.89 16.24 -17.81
CA TYR A 45 14.39 16.68 -16.49
C TYR A 45 15.92 16.77 -16.46
N PRO A 46 16.55 17.62 -17.28
CA PRO A 46 18.02 17.72 -17.37
C PRO A 46 18.66 18.30 -16.09
N ASP A 47 17.91 19.05 -15.29
CA ASP A 47 18.40 19.73 -14.09
C ASP A 47 18.36 18.86 -12.81
N ILE A 48 17.91 17.61 -12.91
CA ILE A 48 17.88 16.71 -11.76
C ILE A 48 19.27 16.10 -11.55
N PRO A 49 19.90 16.30 -10.38
CA PRO A 49 21.20 15.69 -10.10
C PRO A 49 21.11 14.16 -10.06
N ALA A 50 22.13 13.48 -10.57
CA ALA A 50 22.23 12.03 -10.56
C ALA A 50 22.26 11.46 -9.11
N GLN A 51 22.81 12.25 -8.17
CA GLN A 51 22.97 11.86 -6.77
C GLN A 51 22.75 13.05 -5.84
N VAL A 52 22.10 12.80 -4.71
CA VAL A 52 21.90 13.76 -3.62
C VAL A 52 22.24 13.05 -2.31
N ASP A 53 23.38 13.38 -1.70
CA ASP A 53 23.92 12.70 -0.51
C ASP A 53 24.02 11.17 -0.74
N ASN A 54 23.28 10.36 0.02
CA ASN A 54 23.24 8.91 -0.09
C ASN A 54 22.10 8.39 -0.97
N TYR A 55 21.49 9.22 -1.79
CA TYR A 55 20.33 8.89 -2.62
C TYR A 55 20.62 9.12 -4.10
N HIS A 56 20.16 8.20 -4.94
CA HIS A 56 20.27 8.25 -6.41
C HIS A 56 18.91 7.92 -7.07
N GLU A 57 18.86 7.90 -8.40
CA GLU A 57 17.62 7.62 -9.17
C GLU A 57 16.46 8.55 -8.77
N LEU A 58 16.72 9.85 -8.72
CA LEU A 58 15.70 10.82 -8.40
C LEU A 58 14.67 10.92 -9.50
N VAL A 59 13.39 10.67 -9.16
CA VAL A 59 12.25 10.81 -10.07
C VAL A 59 11.27 11.82 -9.48
N PRO A 60 10.94 12.92 -10.19
CA PRO A 60 9.95 13.87 -9.70
C PRO A 60 8.57 13.21 -9.59
N ILE A 61 7.87 13.47 -8.48
CA ILE A 61 6.54 12.94 -8.19
C ILE A 61 5.48 14.01 -8.48
N ASP A 62 5.77 15.26 -8.12
CA ASP A 62 4.89 16.41 -8.32
C ASP A 62 5.26 17.14 -9.61
N ASP A 63 4.25 17.74 -10.26
CA ASP A 63 4.46 18.65 -11.36
C ASP A 63 5.15 19.93 -10.82
N PRO A 64 6.31 20.33 -11.38
CA PRO A 64 7.05 21.52 -10.93
C PRO A 64 6.21 22.79 -10.96
N ILE A 65 5.25 22.89 -11.87
CA ILE A 65 4.38 24.07 -12.03
C ILE A 65 3.32 24.15 -10.90
N ALA A 66 2.89 23.03 -10.35
CA ALA A 66 1.88 22.98 -9.28
C ALA A 66 2.46 23.20 -7.88
N SER A 67 3.79 23.18 -7.73
CA SER A 67 4.49 23.22 -6.44
C SER A 67 4.62 24.63 -5.81
N SER A 68 4.19 25.69 -6.51
CA SER A 68 4.41 27.09 -6.11
C SER A 68 3.50 27.64 -5.01
N SER A 69 2.51 26.89 -4.53
CA SER A 69 1.58 27.35 -3.50
C SER A 69 1.72 26.58 -2.18
N SER A 70 2.85 26.77 -1.51
CA SER A 70 3.00 26.38 -0.11
C SER A 70 2.35 27.44 0.79
N ALA A 71 1.63 27.01 1.83
CA ALA A 71 1.13 27.92 2.87
C ALA A 71 2.23 28.73 3.57
N LEU A 72 3.50 28.34 3.39
CA LEU A 72 4.70 29.01 3.89
C LEU A 72 5.33 29.99 2.89
N GLY A 73 4.77 30.14 1.68
CA GLY A 73 5.39 30.95 0.62
C GLY A 73 6.71 30.37 0.07
N LEU A 74 7.05 29.13 0.41
CA LEU A 74 8.29 28.47 -0.02
C LEU A 74 8.01 27.52 -1.19
N VAL A 75 8.92 27.52 -2.15
CA VAL A 75 8.90 26.59 -3.27
C VAL A 75 9.39 25.23 -2.78
N MET A 76 8.60 24.19 -3.04
CA MET A 76 8.94 22.80 -2.67
C MET A 76 8.79 21.90 -3.88
N SER A 77 9.67 20.90 -3.99
CA SER A 77 9.59 19.82 -4.97
C SER A 77 9.68 18.48 -4.28
N VAL A 78 9.06 17.45 -4.87
CA VAL A 78 9.01 16.11 -4.30
C VAL A 78 9.58 15.11 -5.30
N TYR A 79 10.50 14.28 -4.82
CA TYR A 79 11.16 13.25 -5.61
C TYR A 79 11.01 11.89 -4.95
N ARG A 80 10.91 10.85 -5.74
CA ARG A 80 11.24 9.49 -5.34
C ARG A 80 12.75 9.31 -5.53
N ALA A 81 13.43 8.65 -4.61
CA ALA A 81 14.85 8.33 -4.73
C ALA A 81 15.18 6.99 -4.05
N THR A 82 16.24 6.34 -4.51
CA THR A 82 16.73 5.05 -4.00
C THR A 82 17.93 5.29 -3.10
N ALA A 83 17.95 4.69 -1.91
CA ALA A 83 19.08 4.75 -1.00
C ALA A 83 20.22 3.85 -1.48
N MET A 84 21.44 4.39 -1.64
CA MET A 84 22.59 3.66 -2.19
C MET A 84 23.02 2.44 -1.36
N LYS A 85 22.86 2.49 -0.03
CA LYS A 85 23.33 1.43 0.86
C LYS A 85 22.37 0.25 0.97
N THR A 86 21.06 0.51 0.96
CA THR A 86 20.03 -0.50 1.24
C THR A 86 19.21 -0.87 0.01
N GLY A 87 19.17 -0.03 -1.01
CA GLY A 87 18.26 -0.17 -2.14
C GLY A 87 16.81 0.20 -1.83
N ASP A 88 16.52 0.68 -0.60
CA ASP A 88 15.19 1.10 -0.22
C ASP A 88 14.81 2.41 -0.91
N VAL A 89 13.52 2.56 -1.20
CA VAL A 89 12.99 3.72 -1.91
C VAL A 89 12.34 4.68 -0.92
N TYR A 90 12.72 5.96 -1.03
CA TYR A 90 12.24 7.05 -0.16
C TYR A 90 11.62 8.19 -0.96
N CYS A 91 10.86 9.03 -0.27
CA CYS A 91 10.31 10.28 -0.77
C CYS A 91 11.17 11.44 -0.25
N LEU A 92 11.85 12.14 -1.14
CA LEU A 92 12.64 13.33 -0.83
C LEU A 92 11.79 14.58 -1.10
N ARG A 93 11.50 15.34 -0.05
CA ARG A 93 10.87 16.67 -0.18
C ARG A 93 11.92 17.73 -0.05
N ARG A 94 12.14 18.47 -1.13
CA ARG A 94 13.08 19.57 -1.22
C ARG A 94 12.40 20.89 -0.92
N VAL A 95 12.96 21.69 -0.03
CA VAL A 95 12.68 23.10 0.15
C VAL A 95 13.79 23.88 -0.54
N HIS A 96 13.43 24.70 -1.51
CA HIS A 96 14.38 25.46 -2.33
C HIS A 96 14.93 26.66 -1.58
N SER A 97 16.17 27.06 -1.88
CA SER A 97 16.81 28.29 -1.41
C SER A 97 16.73 28.48 0.11
N PHE A 98 16.87 27.39 0.88
CA PHE A 98 16.81 27.43 2.34
C PHE A 98 18.10 27.91 2.94
N GLN A 99 18.02 28.94 3.82
CA GLN A 99 19.15 29.45 4.57
C GLN A 99 19.01 29.05 6.04
N PRO A 100 19.79 28.07 6.52
CA PRO A 100 19.74 27.66 7.92
C PRO A 100 20.31 28.73 8.83
N ASN A 101 19.58 29.05 9.89
CA ASN A 101 20.13 29.88 10.97
C ASN A 101 20.98 29.00 11.89
N THR A 102 22.28 29.26 11.94
CA THR A 102 23.25 28.47 12.71
C THR A 102 23.16 28.67 14.22
N ALA A 103 22.54 29.76 14.68
CA ALA A 103 22.48 30.12 16.11
C ALA A 103 21.65 29.14 16.95
N ASN A 104 20.65 28.47 16.37
CA ASN A 104 19.67 27.65 17.09
C ASN A 104 19.69 26.15 16.70
N THR A 105 20.81 25.66 16.17
CA THR A 105 20.96 24.33 15.60
C THR A 105 20.57 23.20 16.57
N LYS A 106 20.91 23.32 17.86
CA LYS A 106 20.62 22.30 18.88
C LYS A 106 19.12 22.13 19.12
N SER A 107 18.38 23.22 19.20
CA SER A 107 16.92 23.23 19.35
C SER A 107 16.23 22.60 18.13
N LEU A 108 16.71 22.95 16.93
CA LEU A 108 16.24 22.43 15.66
C LEU A 108 16.43 20.91 15.55
N ILE A 109 17.61 20.39 15.93
CA ILE A 109 17.90 18.96 15.95
C ILE A 109 16.93 18.23 16.88
N ASN A 110 16.66 18.77 18.08
CA ASN A 110 15.70 18.16 19.01
C ASN A 110 14.29 18.10 18.44
N ALA A 111 13.85 19.12 17.70
CA ALA A 111 12.56 19.12 17.01
C ALA A 111 12.51 18.02 15.92
N ILE A 112 13.55 17.92 15.10
CA ILE A 112 13.69 16.86 14.07
C ILE A 112 13.66 15.47 14.71
N ASP A 113 14.40 15.25 15.78
CA ASP A 113 14.49 13.95 16.45
C ASP A 113 13.16 13.54 17.10
N SER A 114 12.36 14.49 17.56
CA SER A 114 11.01 14.23 18.06
C SER A 114 10.10 13.69 16.95
N TRP A 115 10.17 14.27 15.75
CA TRP A 115 9.43 13.77 14.59
C TRP A 115 9.96 12.44 14.05
N LYS A 116 11.26 12.19 14.09
CA LYS A 116 11.86 10.90 13.69
C LYS A 116 11.46 9.74 14.60
N LYS A 117 11.21 10.01 15.87
CA LYS A 117 10.76 9.00 16.85
C LYS A 117 9.27 8.69 16.77
N LEU A 118 8.49 9.53 16.09
CA LEU A 118 7.06 9.34 15.95
C LEU A 118 6.77 8.26 14.92
N GLU A 119 6.39 7.07 15.37
CA GLU A 119 5.92 5.98 14.50
C GLU A 119 4.41 5.81 14.63
N HIS A 120 3.70 5.99 13.51
CA HIS A 120 2.25 5.80 13.46
C HIS A 120 1.79 5.42 12.05
N SER A 121 0.89 4.45 11.95
CA SER A 121 0.42 3.89 10.68
C SER A 121 -0.25 4.90 9.74
N ASN A 122 -0.75 6.01 10.27
CA ASN A 122 -1.41 7.08 9.50
C ASN A 122 -0.58 8.38 9.47
N VAL A 123 0.72 8.29 9.77
CA VAL A 123 1.70 9.36 9.58
C VAL A 123 2.81 8.83 8.68
N VAL A 124 3.22 9.62 7.71
CA VAL A 124 4.38 9.28 6.87
C VAL A 124 5.64 9.52 7.70
N GLN A 125 6.41 8.45 7.91
CA GLN A 125 7.57 8.48 8.79
C GLN A 125 8.66 9.39 8.24
N LEU A 126 9.13 10.34 9.06
CA LEU A 126 10.32 11.14 8.78
C LEU A 126 11.57 10.32 9.13
N ARG A 127 12.47 10.12 8.16
CA ARG A 127 13.71 9.33 8.33
C ARG A 127 14.93 10.22 8.56
N GLN A 128 15.06 11.26 7.75
CA GLN A 128 16.25 12.14 7.77
C GLN A 128 15.89 13.55 7.36
N VAL A 129 16.68 14.53 7.84
CA VAL A 129 16.67 15.91 7.37
C VAL A 129 18.12 16.35 7.18
N PHE A 130 18.46 16.92 6.02
CA PHE A 130 19.81 17.42 5.72
C PHE A 130 19.76 18.56 4.70
N THR A 131 20.85 19.31 4.61
CA THR A 131 21.02 20.36 3.62
C THR A 131 21.97 19.90 2.51
N THR A 132 21.74 20.38 1.27
CA THR A 132 22.56 20.02 0.11
C THR A 132 22.68 21.17 -0.87
N LYS A 133 23.76 21.16 -1.65
CA LYS A 133 23.98 22.05 -2.81
C LYS A 133 23.87 21.30 -4.15
N ALA A 134 23.49 20.04 -4.14
CA ALA A 134 23.47 19.19 -5.34
C ALA A 134 22.56 19.73 -6.48
N PHE A 135 21.59 20.59 -6.14
CA PHE A 135 20.68 21.21 -7.11
C PHE A 135 21.13 22.60 -7.59
N GLY A 136 22.34 23.04 -7.25
CA GLY A 136 22.85 24.37 -7.59
C GLY A 136 22.45 25.49 -6.63
N ASP A 137 21.57 25.23 -5.67
CA ASP A 137 21.17 26.15 -4.59
C ASP A 137 21.36 25.51 -3.21
N ASN A 138 21.21 26.31 -2.16
CA ASN A 138 21.09 25.72 -0.81
C ASN A 138 19.70 25.15 -0.62
N SER A 139 19.60 23.84 -0.64
CA SER A 139 18.32 23.13 -0.45
C SER A 139 18.28 22.40 0.88
N LEU A 140 17.09 22.37 1.51
CA LEU A 140 16.81 21.54 2.67
C LEU A 140 15.99 20.34 2.21
N ILE A 141 16.45 19.14 2.54
CA ILE A 141 15.82 17.87 2.14
C ILE A 141 15.23 17.18 3.37
N PHE A 142 13.95 16.82 3.27
CA PHE A 142 13.28 15.92 4.20
C PHE A 142 13.10 14.57 3.52
N VAL A 143 13.55 13.50 4.16
CA VAL A 143 13.42 12.13 3.68
C VAL A 143 12.29 11.44 4.43
N TYR A 144 11.30 10.97 3.69
CA TYR A 144 10.15 10.26 4.21
C TYR A 144 10.02 8.88 3.57
N ASP A 145 9.28 7.99 4.22
CA ASP A 145 8.88 6.72 3.61
C ASP A 145 8.10 6.98 2.32
N TYR A 146 8.38 6.17 1.29
CA TYR A 146 7.69 6.26 0.01
C TYR A 146 6.56 5.23 -0.08
N TYR A 147 5.41 5.67 -0.56
CA TYR A 147 4.23 4.81 -0.80
C TYR A 147 3.89 4.81 -2.29
N PRO A 148 4.21 3.72 -3.04
CA PRO A 148 3.92 3.65 -4.47
C PRO A 148 2.44 3.81 -4.78
N GLY A 149 2.13 4.66 -5.75
CA GLY A 149 0.76 4.92 -6.17
C GLY A 149 -0.08 5.75 -5.18
N ALA A 150 0.54 6.33 -4.15
CA ALA A 150 -0.14 7.29 -3.29
C ALA A 150 -0.52 8.55 -4.07
N VAL A 151 -1.73 9.03 -3.83
CA VAL A 151 -2.22 10.31 -4.36
C VAL A 151 -2.67 11.21 -3.21
N THR A 152 -2.70 12.52 -3.40
CA THR A 152 -3.21 13.41 -2.36
C THR A 152 -4.73 13.28 -2.24
N LEU A 153 -5.28 13.57 -1.05
CA LEU A 153 -6.72 13.61 -0.81
C LEU A 153 -7.39 14.62 -1.78
N MET A 154 -6.67 15.72 -2.08
CA MET A 154 -7.07 16.72 -3.06
C MET A 154 -7.29 16.09 -4.45
N ASN A 155 -6.30 15.37 -4.95
CA ASN A 155 -6.36 14.75 -6.27
C ASN A 155 -7.36 13.58 -6.34
N GLN A 156 -7.53 12.85 -5.23
CA GLN A 156 -8.44 11.70 -5.18
C GLN A 156 -9.91 12.11 -5.26
N TYR A 157 -10.31 13.16 -4.51
CA TYR A 157 -11.73 13.51 -4.35
C TYR A 157 -12.11 14.85 -4.97
N PHE A 158 -11.20 15.82 -5.13
CA PHE A 158 -11.52 17.20 -5.50
C PHE A 158 -10.98 17.66 -6.87
N ALA A 159 -10.11 16.91 -7.55
CA ALA A 159 -9.43 17.34 -8.79
C ALA A 159 -10.38 17.71 -9.94
N ASN A 160 -11.56 17.11 -10.03
CA ASN A 160 -12.49 17.32 -11.15
C ASN A 160 -13.41 18.55 -10.97
N GLN A 161 -13.28 19.31 -9.89
CA GLN A 161 -14.13 20.46 -9.62
C GLN A 161 -13.58 21.78 -10.17
N ASN A 162 -12.28 21.83 -10.47
CA ASN A 162 -11.59 23.05 -10.93
C ASN A 162 -11.48 23.16 -12.47
N THR A 163 -11.81 22.12 -13.22
CA THR A 163 -11.77 22.16 -14.69
C THR A 163 -13.19 22.15 -15.23
N GLY A 164 -13.73 23.34 -15.53
CA GLY A 164 -14.93 23.52 -16.35
C GLY A 164 -14.72 23.13 -17.83
N LEU A 165 -13.74 22.31 -18.12
CA LEU A 165 -13.42 21.74 -19.41
C LEU A 165 -13.81 20.25 -19.41
N GLY A 166 -14.54 19.85 -20.44
CA GLY A 166 -15.10 18.52 -20.65
C GLY A 166 -14.09 17.36 -20.59
N PRO A 167 -14.52 16.10 -20.82
CA PRO A 167 -13.74 14.89 -20.55
C PRO A 167 -12.57 14.69 -21.53
N GLY A 168 -11.56 15.56 -21.50
CA GLY A 168 -10.42 15.52 -22.41
C GLY A 168 -9.16 16.21 -21.90
N GLY A 169 -9.22 16.95 -20.79
CA GLY A 169 -8.05 17.63 -20.22
C GLY A 169 -7.28 16.74 -19.27
N GLY A 170 -6.30 15.98 -19.75
CA GLY A 170 -5.39 15.20 -18.95
C GLY A 170 -4.43 16.13 -18.18
N SER A 171 -4.44 16.10 -16.85
CA SER A 171 -3.23 16.46 -16.12
C SER A 171 -2.25 15.30 -16.31
N ASN A 172 -1.23 15.52 -17.11
CA ASN A 172 -0.10 14.62 -17.26
C ASN A 172 0.68 14.59 -15.93
N GLY A 173 0.29 13.71 -15.00
CA GLY A 173 1.24 13.22 -14.01
C GLY A 173 2.36 12.50 -14.77
N ILE A 174 3.59 12.74 -14.41
CA ILE A 174 4.83 12.28 -15.05
C ILE A 174 4.88 10.76 -15.23
N LEU A 175 4.04 10.03 -14.53
CA LEU A 175 3.79 8.61 -14.73
C LEU A 175 2.38 8.44 -15.31
N ASN A 176 2.32 8.16 -16.62
CA ASN A 176 1.10 7.80 -17.34
C ASN A 176 0.63 6.39 -16.89
N VAL A 177 0.20 6.28 -15.62
CA VAL A 177 -0.31 5.02 -15.07
C VAL A 177 -1.80 4.96 -15.40
N PRO A 178 -2.27 3.95 -16.14
CA PRO A 178 -3.70 3.75 -16.39
C PRO A 178 -4.45 3.66 -15.05
N ARG A 179 -5.46 4.52 -14.86
CA ARG A 179 -6.35 4.42 -13.70
C ARG A 179 -7.08 3.07 -13.73
N PRO A 180 -7.24 2.39 -12.58
CA PRO A 180 -7.93 1.10 -12.54
C PRO A 180 -9.31 1.18 -13.18
N TYR A 181 -9.67 0.16 -13.94
CA TYR A 181 -10.93 0.05 -14.70
C TYR A 181 -12.21 0.22 -13.85
N SER A 182 -12.14 -0.02 -12.53
CA SER A 182 -13.25 0.07 -11.59
C SER A 182 -13.84 1.48 -11.38
N GLN A 183 -13.17 2.54 -11.86
CA GLN A 183 -13.69 3.91 -11.72
C GLN A 183 -14.55 4.39 -12.89
N ARG A 184 -14.78 3.57 -13.93
CA ARG A 184 -15.45 4.03 -15.16
C ARG A 184 -16.98 4.00 -15.14
N GLN A 185 -17.66 3.39 -14.17
CA GLN A 185 -19.11 3.14 -14.31
C GLN A 185 -20.00 3.35 -13.08
N SER A 186 -19.56 3.95 -11.98
CA SER A 186 -20.54 4.46 -11.04
C SER A 186 -20.99 5.84 -11.48
N GLN A 187 -22.28 6.02 -11.74
CA GLN A 187 -22.92 7.33 -11.70
C GLN A 187 -22.48 7.97 -10.40
N ARG A 188 -21.57 8.96 -10.48
CA ARG A 188 -21.00 9.60 -9.29
C ARG A 188 -22.15 10.21 -8.49
N SER A 189 -22.47 9.59 -7.38
CA SER A 189 -23.30 10.26 -6.38
C SER A 189 -22.64 11.61 -6.08
N LYS A 190 -23.43 12.66 -6.03
CA LYS A 190 -22.94 14.03 -5.75
C LYS A 190 -22.16 14.10 -4.43
N PHE A 191 -22.37 13.14 -3.54
CA PHE A 191 -21.80 13.07 -2.21
C PHE A 191 -21.06 11.77 -1.96
N LEU A 192 -20.03 11.83 -1.10
CA LEU A 192 -19.27 10.66 -0.68
C LEU A 192 -20.09 9.80 0.30
N PRO A 193 -19.95 8.48 0.31
CA PRO A 193 -20.57 7.62 1.32
C PRO A 193 -20.13 8.00 2.74
N GLU A 194 -21.07 8.02 3.68
CA GLU A 194 -20.77 8.37 5.07
C GLU A 194 -19.74 7.43 5.71
N SER A 195 -19.81 6.14 5.37
CA SER A 195 -18.84 5.12 5.83
C SER A 195 -17.40 5.47 5.44
N LEU A 196 -17.18 5.96 4.22
CA LEU A 196 -15.89 6.42 3.74
C LEU A 196 -15.37 7.63 4.55
N ILE A 197 -16.25 8.60 4.81
CA ILE A 197 -15.90 9.79 5.60
C ILE A 197 -15.48 9.36 7.00
N TRP A 198 -16.23 8.46 7.66
CA TRP A 198 -15.89 7.94 8.97
C TRP A 198 -14.57 7.17 8.98
N THR A 199 -14.30 6.37 7.96
CA THR A 199 -13.00 5.69 7.79
C THR A 199 -11.84 6.67 7.78
N ILE A 200 -11.97 7.77 7.05
CA ILE A 200 -10.94 8.83 7.00
C ILE A 200 -10.83 9.54 8.35
N ILE A 201 -11.95 9.87 8.99
CA ILE A 201 -12.01 10.53 10.30
C ILE A 201 -11.28 9.69 11.36
N ILE A 202 -11.55 8.39 11.45
CA ILE A 202 -10.94 7.48 12.43
C ILE A 202 -9.43 7.45 12.25
N GLN A 203 -8.95 7.30 11.03
CA GLN A 203 -7.52 7.23 10.73
C GLN A 203 -6.79 8.54 11.04
N LEU A 204 -7.36 9.69 10.65
CA LEU A 204 -6.75 10.99 10.88
C LEU A 204 -6.81 11.40 12.35
N SER A 205 -7.90 11.09 13.06
CA SER A 205 -8.00 11.35 14.50
C SER A 205 -6.98 10.53 15.30
N SER A 206 -6.73 9.29 14.92
CA SER A 206 -5.69 8.44 15.51
C SER A 206 -4.30 9.05 15.35
N ALA A 207 -3.97 9.53 14.13
CA ALA A 207 -2.72 10.21 13.85
C ALA A 207 -2.54 11.48 14.70
N LEU A 208 -3.55 12.36 14.72
CA LEU A 208 -3.51 13.59 15.52
C LEU A 208 -3.38 13.31 17.01
N ARG A 209 -4.10 12.30 17.51
CA ARG A 209 -4.01 11.92 18.91
C ARG A 209 -2.59 11.55 19.31
N THR A 210 -1.90 10.78 18.48
CA THR A 210 -0.51 10.38 18.73
C THR A 210 0.43 11.58 18.66
N ILE A 211 0.28 12.47 17.67
CA ILE A 211 1.08 13.69 17.54
C ILE A 211 0.88 14.61 18.76
N HIS A 212 -0.38 14.86 19.15
CA HIS A 212 -0.69 15.73 20.29
C HIS A 212 -0.25 15.15 21.64
N ALA A 213 -0.31 13.81 21.81
CA ALA A 213 0.09 13.14 23.03
C ALA A 213 1.59 13.28 23.37
N ILE A 214 2.44 13.38 22.33
CA ILE A 214 3.90 13.61 22.52
C ILE A 214 4.27 15.10 22.59
N GLY A 215 3.25 15.99 22.65
CA GLY A 215 3.46 17.44 22.78
C GLY A 215 3.84 18.13 21.49
N LEU A 216 3.50 17.57 20.32
CA LEU A 216 3.67 18.19 19.00
C LEU A 216 2.32 18.66 18.44
N ALA A 217 2.37 19.45 17.38
CA ALA A 217 1.24 19.82 16.54
C ALA A 217 1.54 19.51 15.08
N CYS A 218 0.54 19.06 14.32
CA CYS A 218 0.75 18.65 12.92
C CYS A 218 1.07 19.83 12.01
N ARG A 219 0.35 20.94 12.15
CA ARG A 219 0.50 22.21 11.39
C ARG A 219 0.44 22.07 9.86
N ALA A 220 0.28 20.84 9.36
CA ALA A 220 0.24 20.49 7.93
C ALA A 220 -1.06 19.77 7.56
N PHE A 221 -2.17 20.06 8.25
CA PHE A 221 -3.45 19.37 8.07
C PHE A 221 -4.26 20.00 6.93
N ASP A 222 -3.95 19.57 5.71
CA ASP A 222 -4.56 20.07 4.47
C ASP A 222 -4.78 18.91 3.47
N PRO A 223 -5.85 18.91 2.63
CA PRO A 223 -6.08 17.87 1.62
C PRO A 223 -4.91 17.62 0.66
N THR A 224 -4.04 18.59 0.42
CA THR A 224 -2.82 18.43 -0.40
C THR A 224 -1.68 17.75 0.35
N LYS A 225 -1.77 17.63 1.67
CA LYS A 225 -0.77 17.04 2.56
C LYS A 225 -1.21 15.71 3.17
N ILE A 226 -2.44 15.28 2.88
CA ILE A 226 -2.96 13.97 3.25
C ILE A 226 -2.85 13.07 2.03
N ILE A 227 -2.09 11.98 2.11
CA ILE A 227 -1.97 11.01 1.04
C ILE A 227 -2.91 9.83 1.26
N VAL A 228 -3.42 9.32 0.15
CA VAL A 228 -4.34 8.17 0.09
C VAL A 228 -3.65 7.08 -0.70
N THR A 229 -3.62 5.88 -0.16
CA THR A 229 -3.17 4.67 -0.84
C THR A 229 -4.32 3.70 -1.00
N SER A 230 -4.40 3.04 -2.16
CA SER A 230 -5.33 1.94 -2.37
C SER A 230 -4.93 0.77 -1.47
N GLY A 231 -5.91 0.17 -0.79
CA GLY A 231 -5.71 -1.11 -0.13
C GLY A 231 -5.63 -2.24 -1.16
N ILE A 232 -4.94 -3.32 -0.84
CA ILE A 232 -5.00 -4.58 -1.58
C ILE A 232 -6.36 -5.21 -1.29
N LEU A 233 -7.11 -5.56 -2.33
CA LEU A 233 -8.45 -6.14 -2.24
C LEU A 233 -8.44 -7.57 -2.73
N PRO A 234 -9.04 -8.53 -2.01
CA PRO A 234 -9.27 -9.86 -2.51
C PRO A 234 -10.55 -9.97 -3.34
N GLU A 235 -10.53 -10.87 -4.32
CA GLU A 235 -11.56 -11.13 -5.32
C GLU A 235 -12.95 -11.47 -4.74
N ASN A 236 -12.99 -12.09 -3.55
CA ASN A 236 -14.23 -12.51 -2.86
C ASN A 236 -14.72 -11.51 -1.80
N ALA A 237 -14.03 -10.39 -1.62
CA ALA A 237 -14.50 -9.36 -0.72
C ALA A 237 -15.66 -8.60 -1.38
N ASN A 238 -16.76 -8.44 -0.65
CA ASN A 238 -17.87 -7.63 -1.13
C ASN A 238 -17.33 -6.26 -1.59
N PRO A 239 -17.33 -5.94 -2.90
CA PRO A 239 -16.74 -4.71 -3.42
C PRO A 239 -17.29 -3.46 -2.74
N ALA A 240 -18.55 -3.50 -2.32
CA ALA A 240 -19.20 -2.39 -1.61
C ALA A 240 -18.62 -2.16 -0.21
N ALA A 241 -18.15 -3.22 0.48
CA ALA A 241 -17.61 -3.10 1.83
C ALA A 241 -16.13 -2.64 1.84
N TYR A 242 -15.33 -3.05 0.84
CA TYR A 242 -13.89 -2.83 0.82
C TYR A 242 -13.43 -1.69 -0.11
N ASN A 243 -14.16 -1.39 -1.19
CA ASN A 243 -13.85 -0.26 -2.09
C ASN A 243 -13.90 1.12 -1.40
N HIS A 244 -14.38 1.17 -0.16
CA HIS A 244 -14.53 2.39 0.60
C HIS A 244 -13.58 2.49 1.81
N ASN A 245 -12.55 1.65 1.91
CA ASN A 245 -11.61 1.69 3.03
C ASN A 245 -10.18 2.09 2.59
N PRO A 246 -9.98 3.34 2.15
CA PRO A 246 -8.66 3.83 1.77
C PRO A 246 -7.76 3.93 2.99
N ARG A 247 -6.46 3.68 2.80
CA ARG A 247 -5.46 4.02 3.81
C ARG A 247 -5.03 5.46 3.64
N VAL A 248 -5.24 6.29 4.66
CA VAL A 248 -4.82 7.70 4.65
C VAL A 248 -3.66 7.94 5.58
N ARG A 249 -2.76 8.84 5.21
CA ARG A 249 -1.59 9.22 6.01
C ARG A 249 -1.36 10.73 5.93
N LEU A 250 -1.01 11.33 7.07
CA LEU A 250 -0.50 12.69 7.12
C LEU A 250 0.92 12.72 6.58
N SER A 251 1.18 13.52 5.56
CA SER A 251 2.51 13.80 5.04
C SER A 251 3.00 15.18 5.46
N CYS A 252 4.28 15.48 5.22
CA CYS A 252 4.90 16.77 5.56
C CYS A 252 4.93 17.09 7.06
N CYS A 253 4.68 16.13 7.95
CA CYS A 253 4.83 16.34 9.38
C CYS A 253 6.29 16.72 9.70
N GLY A 254 6.48 17.74 10.55
CA GLY A 254 7.77 18.26 10.94
C GLY A 254 8.37 19.32 10.01
N VAL A 255 7.85 19.51 8.79
CA VAL A 255 8.38 20.54 7.86
C VAL A 255 8.24 21.93 8.45
N PHE A 256 7.07 22.28 8.99
CA PHE A 256 6.81 23.58 9.60
C PHE A 256 7.70 23.86 10.80
N ASP A 257 7.93 22.87 11.66
CA ASP A 257 8.75 23.03 12.86
C ASP A 257 10.24 23.27 12.54
N VAL A 258 10.69 22.82 11.37
CA VAL A 258 12.05 23.06 10.89
C VAL A 258 12.15 24.38 10.13
N VAL A 259 11.25 24.61 9.18
CA VAL A 259 11.31 25.76 8.28
C VAL A 259 10.94 27.08 8.99
N ALA A 260 9.94 27.04 9.88
CA ALA A 260 9.50 28.18 10.66
C ALA A 260 10.09 28.19 12.09
N HIS A 261 11.22 27.52 12.31
CA HIS A 261 11.81 27.36 13.64
C HIS A 261 12.17 28.71 14.29
N ASP A 262 12.74 29.64 13.54
CA ASP A 262 13.10 30.97 14.06
C ASP A 262 11.86 31.78 14.44
N ALA A 263 10.80 31.73 13.66
CA ALA A 263 9.51 32.35 14.02
C ALA A 263 8.94 31.76 15.31
N PHE A 264 9.00 30.42 15.46
CA PHE A 264 8.60 29.75 16.69
C PHE A 264 9.42 30.24 17.91
N LEU A 265 10.71 30.39 17.78
CA LEU A 265 11.57 30.91 18.86
C LEU A 265 11.25 32.35 19.22
N GLN A 266 10.87 33.19 18.26
CA GLN A 266 10.41 34.57 18.52
C GLN A 266 9.08 34.59 19.30
N GLU A 267 8.13 33.70 18.93
CA GLU A 267 6.88 33.57 19.66
C GLU A 267 7.08 33.06 21.10
N LEU A 268 8.10 32.23 21.34
CA LEU A 268 8.49 31.78 22.68
C LEU A 268 8.97 32.89 23.61
N GLN A 269 9.38 34.07 23.09
CA GLN A 269 9.69 35.21 23.94
C GLN A 269 8.44 35.83 24.60
N GLN A 270 7.27 35.60 23.99
CA GLN A 270 6.00 36.18 24.45
C GLN A 270 5.10 35.14 25.14
N PHE A 271 5.20 33.85 24.77
CA PHE A 271 4.34 32.81 25.24
C PHE A 271 5.12 31.61 25.79
N SER A 272 4.55 30.86 26.72
CA SER A 272 5.14 29.61 27.16
C SER A 272 5.05 28.55 26.06
N VAL A 273 6.02 27.63 26.00
CA VAL A 273 6.03 26.49 25.06
C VAL A 273 4.71 25.74 25.08
N LYS A 274 4.17 25.45 26.28
CA LYS A 274 2.92 24.73 26.46
C LYS A 274 1.72 25.48 25.88
N SER A 275 1.66 26.80 26.08
CA SER A 275 0.56 27.62 25.53
C SER A 275 0.59 27.67 24.02
N LEU A 276 1.78 27.81 23.45
CA LEU A 276 1.97 27.89 21.99
C LEU A 276 1.65 26.56 21.30
N ILE A 277 2.17 25.44 21.81
CA ILE A 277 1.83 24.11 21.29
C ILE A 277 0.32 23.86 21.37
N SER A 278 -0.29 24.20 22.49
CA SER A 278 -1.73 24.07 22.67
C SER A 278 -2.53 24.91 21.67
N HIS A 279 -2.04 26.10 21.33
CA HIS A 279 -2.63 26.93 20.28
C HIS A 279 -2.57 26.23 18.91
N TYR A 280 -1.42 25.72 18.52
CA TYR A 280 -1.27 24.98 17.26
C TYR A 280 -2.10 23.69 17.21
N GLN A 281 -2.23 22.97 18.35
CA GLN A 281 -3.12 21.81 18.43
C GLN A 281 -4.60 22.19 18.23
N GLN A 282 -5.03 23.38 18.68
CA GLN A 282 -6.38 23.90 18.36
C GLN A 282 -6.54 24.20 16.87
N GLU A 283 -5.51 24.76 16.24
CA GLU A 283 -5.52 24.98 14.78
C GLU A 283 -5.61 23.68 14.01
N ASP A 284 -4.91 22.62 14.45
CA ASP A 284 -5.01 21.28 13.88
C ASP A 284 -6.45 20.73 13.95
N LEU A 285 -7.17 20.91 15.07
CA LEU A 285 -8.56 20.47 15.22
C LEU A 285 -9.49 21.22 14.26
N ILE A 286 -9.31 22.51 14.11
CA ILE A 286 -10.09 23.31 13.16
C ILE A 286 -9.78 22.90 11.72
N ALA A 287 -8.52 22.68 11.38
CA ALA A 287 -8.10 22.21 10.06
C ALA A 287 -8.67 20.82 9.76
N PHE A 288 -8.70 19.92 10.76
CA PHE A 288 -9.36 18.63 10.65
C PHE A 288 -10.86 18.76 10.38
N GLY A 289 -11.56 19.63 11.12
CA GLY A 289 -12.97 19.93 10.88
C GLY A 289 -13.24 20.47 9.46
N LYS A 290 -12.34 21.30 8.94
CA LYS A 290 -12.41 21.79 7.55
C LYS A 290 -12.25 20.65 6.54
N VAL A 291 -11.33 19.71 6.75
CA VAL A 291 -11.17 18.54 5.89
C VAL A 291 -12.43 17.68 5.92
N CYS A 292 -13.02 17.44 7.11
CA CYS A 292 -14.26 16.69 7.24
C CYS A 292 -15.43 17.38 6.51
N LEU A 293 -15.55 18.69 6.62
CA LEU A 293 -16.58 19.47 5.93
C LEU A 293 -16.39 19.42 4.41
N ALA A 294 -15.15 19.58 3.92
CA ALA A 294 -14.82 19.47 2.50
C ALA A 294 -15.22 18.11 1.92
N LEU A 295 -14.91 17.02 2.64
CA LEU A 295 -15.28 15.65 2.25
C LEU A 295 -16.79 15.46 2.23
N ALA A 296 -17.50 15.91 3.27
CA ALA A 296 -18.96 15.80 3.36
C ALA A 296 -19.69 16.59 2.26
N CYS A 297 -19.18 17.77 1.90
CA CYS A 297 -19.72 18.56 0.81
C CYS A 297 -19.14 18.16 -0.56
N ASN A 298 -18.16 17.25 -0.58
CA ASN A 298 -17.39 16.90 -1.76
C ASN A 298 -16.84 18.14 -2.48
N SER A 299 -16.45 19.19 -1.74
CA SER A 299 -15.99 20.46 -2.30
C SER A 299 -15.04 21.20 -1.36
N VAL A 300 -13.91 21.67 -1.89
CA VAL A 300 -12.95 22.51 -1.16
C VAL A 300 -13.53 23.91 -0.89
N SER A 301 -14.40 24.41 -1.75
CA SER A 301 -15.02 25.72 -1.55
C SER A 301 -15.99 25.77 -0.35
N ALA A 302 -16.44 24.61 0.13
CA ALA A 302 -17.32 24.48 1.30
C ALA A 302 -16.68 25.02 2.60
N VAL A 303 -15.34 25.06 2.67
CA VAL A 303 -14.62 25.53 3.87
C VAL A 303 -14.38 27.05 3.90
N LYS A 304 -14.78 27.80 2.87
CA LYS A 304 -14.73 29.25 2.89
C LYS A 304 -15.77 29.78 3.85
N ARG A 305 -15.44 30.81 4.64
CA ARG A 305 -16.35 31.40 5.66
C ARG A 305 -17.71 31.78 5.10
N GLU A 306 -17.76 32.26 3.87
CA GLU A 306 -18.96 32.68 3.16
C GLU A 306 -19.94 31.49 2.96
N ASN A 307 -19.44 30.29 2.80
CA ASN A 307 -20.20 29.08 2.47
C ASN A 307 -20.52 28.20 3.69
N TRP A 308 -20.00 28.53 4.89
CA TRP A 308 -20.12 27.64 6.07
C TRP A 308 -21.56 27.31 6.44
N SER A 309 -22.44 28.31 6.46
CA SER A 309 -23.85 28.12 6.80
C SER A 309 -24.56 27.16 5.85
N GLN A 310 -24.36 27.37 4.54
CA GLN A 310 -24.93 26.50 3.50
C GLN A 310 -24.31 25.10 3.54
N SER A 311 -23.01 24.99 3.77
CA SER A 311 -22.29 23.71 3.85
C SER A 311 -22.76 22.89 5.05
N LEU A 312 -22.93 23.49 6.22
CA LEU A 312 -23.44 22.81 7.42
C LEU A 312 -24.92 22.40 7.27
N GLU A 313 -25.73 23.20 6.61
CA GLU A 313 -27.10 22.84 6.27
C GLU A 313 -27.15 21.66 5.31
N LEU A 314 -26.29 21.64 4.29
CA LEU A 314 -26.15 20.52 3.36
C LEU A 314 -25.78 19.22 4.08
N VAL A 315 -24.79 19.26 4.98
CA VAL A 315 -24.37 18.12 5.81
C VAL A 315 -25.55 17.63 6.65
N SER A 316 -26.34 18.54 7.22
CA SER A 316 -27.49 18.20 8.05
C SER A 316 -28.60 17.46 7.30
N ARG A 317 -28.73 17.72 5.99
CA ARG A 317 -29.75 17.09 5.13
C ARG A 317 -29.28 15.76 4.55
N THR A 318 -27.96 15.56 4.42
CA THR A 318 -27.36 14.44 3.66
C THR A 318 -26.86 13.32 4.57
N TYR A 319 -26.38 13.65 5.77
CA TYR A 319 -25.67 12.72 6.65
C TYR A 319 -26.31 12.62 8.03
N SER A 320 -25.82 11.66 8.84
CA SER A 320 -26.28 11.44 10.20
C SER A 320 -26.04 12.65 11.11
N ALA A 321 -26.84 12.73 12.19
CA ALA A 321 -26.67 13.74 13.22
C ALA A 321 -25.28 13.64 13.91
N ASP A 322 -24.71 12.45 13.99
CA ASP A 322 -23.41 12.20 14.59
C ASP A 322 -22.30 12.89 13.80
N LEU A 323 -22.27 12.70 12.46
CA LEU A 323 -21.26 13.31 11.60
C LEU A 323 -21.38 14.83 11.64
N ARG A 324 -22.60 15.36 11.59
CA ARG A 324 -22.85 16.80 11.75
C ARG A 324 -22.31 17.32 13.08
N SER A 325 -22.62 16.64 14.17
CA SER A 325 -22.20 17.05 15.51
C SER A 325 -20.67 17.04 15.66
N LEU A 326 -20.00 16.06 15.09
CA LEU A 326 -18.53 16.00 15.06
C LEU A 326 -17.93 17.15 14.26
N ILE A 327 -18.42 17.42 13.05
CA ILE A 327 -17.93 18.53 12.22
C ILE A 327 -18.16 19.87 12.94
N PHE A 328 -19.34 20.07 13.52
CA PHE A 328 -19.65 21.28 14.28
C PHE A 328 -18.71 21.44 15.49
N PHE A 329 -18.50 20.36 16.25
CA PHE A 329 -17.56 20.36 17.38
C PHE A 329 -16.15 20.78 16.95
N LEU A 330 -15.62 20.20 15.87
CA LEU A 330 -14.28 20.49 15.37
C LEU A 330 -14.12 21.93 14.86
N LEU A 331 -15.14 22.50 14.24
CA LEU A 331 -15.13 23.86 13.69
C LEU A 331 -15.41 24.94 14.74
N SER A 332 -16.01 24.61 15.89
CA SER A 332 -16.31 25.57 16.96
C SER A 332 -15.03 26.11 17.57
N THR A 333 -14.95 27.42 17.84
CA THR A 333 -13.77 28.05 18.44
C THR A 333 -13.84 28.18 19.95
N LYS A 334 -15.04 28.00 20.53
CA LYS A 334 -15.27 28.18 21.99
C LYS A 334 -16.04 27.01 22.56
N ASN A 335 -15.49 26.42 23.62
CA ASN A 335 -16.26 25.62 24.57
C ASN A 335 -16.38 26.38 25.87
N SER A 336 -17.56 26.32 26.48
CA SER A 336 -17.83 26.88 27.83
C SER A 336 -16.99 26.25 28.94
N ASN A 337 -16.36 25.08 28.68
CA ASN A 337 -15.68 24.27 29.68
C ASN A 337 -14.16 24.13 29.52
N GLY A 338 -13.50 24.97 28.70
CA GLY A 338 -12.05 24.91 28.56
C GLY A 338 -11.56 24.63 27.14
N GLN A 339 -10.28 24.30 27.02
CA GLN A 339 -9.60 24.05 25.77
C GLN A 339 -9.94 22.63 25.27
N ARG A 340 -10.37 22.54 24.00
CA ARG A 340 -10.71 21.25 23.36
C ARG A 340 -9.46 20.45 23.07
N THR A 341 -9.60 19.15 23.14
CA THR A 341 -8.54 18.20 22.81
C THR A 341 -9.04 17.18 21.78
N ILE A 342 -8.11 16.52 21.11
CA ILE A 342 -8.45 15.40 20.21
C ILE A 342 -9.15 14.26 20.97
N ASN A 343 -8.91 14.11 22.27
CA ASN A 343 -9.55 13.07 23.07
C ASN A 343 -11.07 13.29 23.27
N ASP A 344 -11.55 14.53 23.15
CA ASP A 344 -12.97 14.85 23.31
C ASP A 344 -13.83 14.30 22.16
N ILE A 345 -13.23 13.97 21.01
CA ILE A 345 -13.95 13.32 19.92
C ILE A 345 -13.99 11.78 20.03
N MET A 346 -13.22 11.18 20.93
CA MET A 346 -13.16 9.71 21.08
C MET A 346 -14.55 9.09 21.39
N PRO A 347 -15.36 9.64 22.29
CA PRO A 347 -16.72 9.12 22.52
C PRO A 347 -17.62 9.20 21.28
N MET A 348 -17.40 10.20 20.41
CA MET A 348 -18.22 10.42 19.22
C MET A 348 -17.92 9.39 18.10
N ILE A 349 -16.72 8.81 18.10
CA ILE A 349 -16.27 7.84 17.08
C ILE A 349 -16.27 6.39 17.59
N GLY A 350 -16.46 6.15 18.90
CA GLY A 350 -16.22 4.87 19.56
C GLY A 350 -16.86 3.66 18.89
N GLY A 351 -18.17 3.70 18.62
CA GLY A 351 -18.85 2.56 17.97
C GLY A 351 -18.35 2.26 16.56
N ARG A 352 -18.00 3.29 15.79
CA ARG A 352 -17.47 3.15 14.43
C ARG A 352 -16.02 2.69 14.42
N PHE A 353 -15.25 3.02 15.46
CA PHE A 353 -13.89 2.55 15.63
C PHE A 353 -13.84 1.02 15.76
N TYR A 354 -14.72 0.41 16.57
CA TYR A 354 -14.79 -1.06 16.67
C TYR A 354 -15.16 -1.73 15.35
N ALA A 355 -16.09 -1.14 14.59
CA ALA A 355 -16.44 -1.65 13.26
C ALA A 355 -15.23 -1.60 12.31
N GLN A 356 -14.49 -0.49 12.31
CA GLN A 356 -13.26 -0.33 11.51
C GLN A 356 -12.17 -1.34 11.91
N LEU A 357 -11.97 -1.54 13.20
CA LEU A 357 -11.00 -2.50 13.74
C LEU A 357 -11.33 -3.93 13.28
N ASN A 358 -12.60 -4.33 13.34
CA ASN A 358 -13.04 -5.63 12.84
C ASN A 358 -12.77 -5.82 11.35
N ILE A 359 -13.01 -4.78 10.52
CA ILE A 359 -12.70 -4.82 9.08
C ILE A 359 -11.20 -5.00 8.85
N GLU A 360 -10.35 -4.29 9.61
CA GLU A 360 -8.90 -4.43 9.46
C GLU A 360 -8.41 -5.82 9.90
N TYR A 361 -8.97 -6.43 10.95
CA TYR A 361 -8.64 -7.80 11.33
C TYR A 361 -9.03 -8.80 10.25
N GLN A 362 -10.27 -8.74 9.72
CA GLN A 362 -10.70 -9.61 8.63
C GLN A 362 -9.80 -9.48 7.40
N LYS A 363 -9.32 -8.27 7.12
CA LYS A 363 -8.36 -8.03 6.03
C LYS A 363 -6.99 -8.64 6.34
N CYS A 364 -6.52 -8.58 7.59
CA CYS A 364 -5.28 -9.24 7.99
C CYS A 364 -5.36 -10.75 7.80
N ASP A 365 -6.44 -11.40 8.31
CA ASP A 365 -6.66 -12.84 8.15
C ASP A 365 -6.65 -13.27 6.69
N LEU A 366 -7.28 -12.46 5.86
CA LEU A 366 -7.35 -12.73 4.42
C LEU A 366 -5.99 -12.57 3.74
N LEU A 367 -5.22 -11.52 4.04
CA LEU A 367 -3.87 -11.34 3.51
C LEU A 367 -2.93 -12.46 4.01
N GLU A 368 -3.08 -12.92 5.25
CA GLU A 368 -2.32 -14.05 5.79
C GLU A 368 -2.62 -15.33 5.01
N ASN A 369 -3.89 -15.61 4.70
CA ASN A 369 -4.28 -16.72 3.85
C ASN A 369 -3.71 -16.63 2.43
N GLN A 370 -3.62 -15.43 1.84
CA GLN A 370 -3.01 -15.26 0.52
C GLN A 370 -1.48 -15.41 0.58
N LEU A 371 -0.83 -14.92 1.65
CA LEU A 371 0.61 -15.05 1.86
C LEU A 371 1.02 -16.51 2.07
N SER A 372 0.19 -17.32 2.77
CA SER A 372 0.47 -18.74 2.98
C SER A 372 0.52 -19.52 1.65
N LYS A 373 -0.33 -19.17 0.68
CA LYS A 373 -0.28 -19.76 -0.67
C LYS A 373 1.05 -19.49 -1.37
N GLU A 374 1.56 -18.27 -1.30
CA GLU A 374 2.85 -17.94 -1.91
C GLU A 374 4.03 -18.57 -1.18
N LEU A 375 3.94 -18.73 0.14
CA LEU A 375 4.93 -19.47 0.90
C LEU A 375 4.98 -20.94 0.44
N ASP A 376 3.83 -21.58 0.28
CA ASP A 376 3.73 -22.96 -0.22
C ASP A 376 4.27 -23.05 -1.65
N ASN A 377 3.88 -22.16 -2.55
CA ASN A 377 4.38 -22.11 -3.92
C ASN A 377 5.90 -21.92 -3.97
N GLY A 378 6.46 -21.06 -3.11
CA GLY A 378 7.90 -20.89 -3.00
C GLY A 378 8.63 -22.16 -2.51
N ARG A 379 8.02 -22.94 -1.64
CA ARG A 379 8.53 -24.27 -1.20
C ARG A 379 8.46 -25.27 -2.34
N LEU A 380 7.31 -25.34 -3.04
CA LEU A 380 7.12 -26.24 -4.18
C LEU A 380 8.07 -25.93 -5.33
N PHE A 381 8.34 -24.64 -5.61
CA PHE A 381 9.35 -24.25 -6.60
C PHE A 381 10.72 -24.81 -6.25
N ARG A 382 11.18 -24.70 -4.99
CA ARG A 382 12.45 -25.27 -4.55
C ARG A 382 12.47 -26.80 -4.65
N LEU A 383 11.35 -27.45 -4.33
CA LEU A 383 11.19 -28.89 -4.45
C LEU A 383 11.32 -29.33 -5.92
N LEU A 384 10.62 -28.65 -6.84
CA LEU A 384 10.69 -28.92 -8.27
C LEU A 384 12.09 -28.67 -8.85
N ALA A 385 12.78 -27.61 -8.43
CA ALA A 385 14.14 -27.31 -8.85
C ALA A 385 15.11 -28.44 -8.46
N LYS A 386 14.97 -28.99 -7.24
CA LYS A 386 15.76 -30.13 -6.79
C LYS A 386 15.39 -31.42 -7.53
N LEU A 387 14.09 -31.70 -7.73
CA LEU A 387 13.64 -32.85 -8.53
C LEU A 387 14.16 -32.76 -9.97
N GLY A 388 14.12 -31.57 -10.58
CA GLY A 388 14.64 -31.34 -11.92
C GLY A 388 16.15 -31.61 -11.99
N SER A 389 16.94 -31.19 -10.99
CA SER A 389 18.39 -31.47 -10.95
C SER A 389 18.75 -32.96 -10.85
N ILE A 390 17.83 -33.78 -10.32
CA ILE A 390 17.95 -35.24 -10.30
C ILE A 390 17.47 -35.83 -11.62
N ASN A 391 16.21 -35.57 -12.01
CA ASN A 391 15.54 -36.24 -13.11
C ASN A 391 16.09 -35.89 -14.50
N GLU A 392 16.62 -34.68 -14.68
CA GLU A 392 17.17 -34.20 -15.96
C GLU A 392 18.69 -34.50 -16.09
N ARG A 393 19.31 -35.13 -15.09
CA ARG A 393 20.70 -35.51 -15.13
C ARG A 393 20.84 -36.88 -15.78
N PRO A 394 21.48 -37.02 -16.98
CA PRO A 394 21.58 -38.29 -17.69
C PRO A 394 22.60 -39.27 -17.05
N GLU A 395 23.67 -38.72 -16.47
CA GLU A 395 24.74 -39.50 -15.88
C GLU A 395 25.32 -38.82 -14.63
N PHE A 396 25.97 -39.60 -13.77
CA PHE A 396 26.68 -39.12 -12.61
C PHE A 396 27.93 -39.97 -12.38
N ARG A 397 29.11 -39.31 -12.19
CA ARG A 397 30.41 -39.96 -11.99
C ARG A 397 30.74 -41.01 -13.07
N LEU A 398 30.46 -40.69 -14.35
CA LEU A 398 30.64 -41.56 -15.51
C LEU A 398 29.81 -42.83 -15.54
N ASP A 399 28.75 -42.91 -14.72
CA ASP A 399 27.76 -43.97 -14.77
C ASP A 399 26.52 -43.52 -15.58
N PRO A 400 26.35 -44.04 -16.82
CA PRO A 400 25.24 -43.68 -17.68
C PRO A 400 23.92 -44.33 -17.24
N GLN A 401 23.96 -45.33 -16.35
CA GLN A 401 22.76 -45.99 -15.82
C GLN A 401 22.28 -45.37 -14.52
N TRP A 402 23.00 -44.38 -13.99
CA TRP A 402 22.67 -43.73 -12.70
C TRP A 402 21.22 -43.26 -12.63
N SER A 403 20.70 -42.69 -13.70
CA SER A 403 19.31 -42.16 -13.74
C SER A 403 18.25 -43.24 -13.85
N GLU A 404 18.59 -44.47 -14.20
CA GLU A 404 17.65 -45.58 -14.44
C GLU A 404 17.61 -46.62 -13.29
N THR A 405 18.34 -46.34 -12.20
CA THR A 405 18.50 -47.33 -11.11
C THR A 405 18.18 -46.72 -9.75
N GLY A 406 17.77 -47.58 -8.81
CA GLY A 406 17.54 -47.26 -7.41
C GLY A 406 16.48 -46.17 -7.19
N ASP A 407 16.78 -45.28 -6.26
CA ASP A 407 15.84 -44.20 -5.86
C ASP A 407 15.48 -43.26 -7.04
N ARG A 408 16.41 -43.05 -7.97
CA ARG A 408 16.21 -42.18 -9.15
C ARG A 408 15.17 -42.73 -10.12
N TYR A 409 15.12 -44.04 -10.30
CA TYR A 409 14.07 -44.67 -11.13
C TYR A 409 12.68 -44.42 -10.57
N LEU A 410 12.54 -44.53 -9.25
CA LEU A 410 11.28 -44.19 -8.56
C LEU A 410 10.87 -42.73 -8.78
N LEU A 411 11.83 -41.80 -8.70
CA LEU A 411 11.61 -40.38 -8.94
C LEU A 411 11.26 -40.06 -10.40
N LYS A 412 11.78 -40.82 -11.37
CA LYS A 412 11.36 -40.73 -12.77
C LYS A 412 9.88 -41.18 -12.96
N LEU A 413 9.49 -42.31 -12.36
CA LEU A 413 8.11 -42.72 -12.37
C LEU A 413 7.19 -41.71 -11.70
N PHE A 414 7.64 -41.09 -10.61
CA PHE A 414 6.89 -40.05 -9.94
C PHE A 414 6.77 -38.77 -10.81
N ARG A 415 7.81 -38.38 -11.56
CA ARG A 415 7.72 -37.31 -12.56
C ARG A 415 6.65 -37.61 -13.61
N ASP A 416 6.64 -38.82 -14.12
CA ASP A 416 5.63 -39.27 -15.11
C ASP A 416 4.22 -39.26 -14.52
N TYR A 417 4.07 -39.66 -13.26
CA TYR A 417 2.81 -39.57 -12.51
C TYR A 417 2.35 -38.11 -12.34
N LEU A 418 3.26 -37.15 -12.18
CA LEU A 418 2.93 -35.73 -12.03
C LEU A 418 2.53 -35.05 -13.35
N PHE A 419 3.32 -35.29 -14.41
CA PHE A 419 3.31 -34.44 -15.60
C PHE A 419 2.89 -35.14 -16.89
N HIS A 420 2.89 -36.48 -16.93
CA HIS A 420 2.69 -37.25 -18.15
C HIS A 420 1.44 -38.13 -18.11
N GLN A 421 0.46 -37.73 -17.32
CA GLN A 421 -0.82 -38.42 -17.30
C GLN A 421 -1.57 -38.23 -18.64
N VAL A 422 -2.31 -39.26 -19.05
CA VAL A 422 -3.13 -39.23 -20.26
C VAL A 422 -4.55 -39.65 -19.93
N ASN A 423 -5.52 -39.15 -20.69
CA ASN A 423 -6.92 -39.60 -20.65
C ASN A 423 -7.07 -40.94 -21.34
N GLU A 424 -8.29 -41.52 -21.27
CA GLU A 424 -8.63 -42.81 -21.93
C GLU A 424 -8.39 -42.76 -23.46
N ASP A 425 -8.52 -41.58 -24.07
CA ASP A 425 -8.26 -41.34 -25.49
C ASP A 425 -6.77 -41.13 -25.84
N GLY A 426 -5.85 -41.20 -24.86
CA GLY A 426 -4.43 -40.99 -25.04
C GLY A 426 -4.01 -39.54 -25.16
N HIS A 427 -4.91 -38.57 -24.96
CA HIS A 427 -4.58 -37.15 -24.93
C HIS A 427 -3.97 -36.74 -23.58
N PRO A 428 -3.04 -35.77 -23.55
CA PRO A 428 -2.45 -35.27 -22.30
C PRO A 428 -3.51 -34.78 -21.33
N TRP A 429 -3.44 -35.27 -20.07
CA TRP A 429 -4.26 -34.77 -18.98
C TRP A 429 -3.42 -33.83 -18.12
N LEU A 430 -3.81 -32.54 -18.08
CA LEU A 430 -3.14 -31.49 -17.34
C LEU A 430 -4.08 -30.94 -16.27
N ASP A 431 -3.75 -31.20 -15.01
CA ASP A 431 -4.46 -30.68 -13.84
C ASP A 431 -3.44 -30.07 -12.86
N ILE A 432 -3.39 -28.73 -12.81
CA ILE A 432 -2.53 -27.99 -11.89
C ILE A 432 -2.88 -28.31 -10.43
N GLY A 433 -4.17 -28.53 -10.13
CA GLY A 433 -4.61 -28.92 -8.79
C GLY A 433 -4.03 -30.26 -8.34
N HIS A 434 -4.02 -31.27 -9.24
CA HIS A 434 -3.36 -32.55 -9.01
C HIS A 434 -1.85 -32.38 -8.74
N ILE A 435 -1.16 -31.60 -9.57
CA ILE A 435 0.28 -31.38 -9.45
C ILE A 435 0.61 -30.72 -8.11
N VAL A 436 -0.04 -29.61 -7.76
CA VAL A 436 0.20 -28.87 -6.52
C VAL A 436 -0.12 -29.71 -5.29
N SER A 437 -1.28 -30.40 -5.29
CA SER A 437 -1.69 -31.28 -4.19
C SER A 437 -0.70 -32.42 -3.97
N THR A 438 -0.26 -33.05 -5.04
CA THR A 438 0.69 -34.17 -5.01
C THR A 438 2.08 -33.73 -4.51
N LEU A 439 2.57 -32.57 -4.95
CA LEU A 439 3.81 -32.00 -4.48
C LEU A 439 3.75 -31.61 -3.00
N ASN A 440 2.62 -31.07 -2.53
CA ASN A 440 2.41 -30.77 -1.11
C ASN A 440 2.44 -32.05 -0.26
N LYS A 441 1.84 -33.15 -0.74
CA LYS A 441 1.91 -34.46 -0.06
C LYS A 441 3.31 -35.01 0.00
N LEU A 442 4.11 -34.83 -1.09
CA LEU A 442 5.53 -35.20 -1.11
C LEU A 442 6.34 -34.37 -0.11
N ASP A 443 6.17 -33.05 -0.12
CA ASP A 443 6.88 -32.14 0.79
C ASP A 443 6.56 -32.43 2.26
N ALA A 444 5.29 -32.74 2.56
CA ALA A 444 4.86 -33.16 3.90
C ALA A 444 5.35 -34.58 4.28
N GLY A 445 5.70 -35.43 3.31
CA GLY A 445 6.02 -36.83 3.56
C GLY A 445 4.78 -37.63 4.02
N SER A 446 3.64 -37.44 3.38
CA SER A 446 2.39 -38.11 3.70
C SER A 446 2.50 -39.64 3.64
N PHE A 447 1.81 -40.36 4.50
CA PHE A 447 1.73 -41.82 4.48
C PHE A 447 0.76 -42.39 3.41
N GLU A 448 0.05 -41.48 2.71
CA GLU A 448 -0.81 -41.89 1.58
C GLU A 448 0.00 -42.60 0.51
N LYS A 449 -0.54 -43.68 -0.02
CA LYS A 449 0.10 -44.49 -1.05
C LYS A 449 -0.42 -44.13 -2.42
N ILE A 450 0.47 -44.12 -3.39
CA ILE A 450 0.16 -43.96 -4.81
C ILE A 450 0.71 -45.15 -5.62
N CYS A 451 0.09 -45.36 -6.76
CA CYS A 451 0.52 -46.38 -7.73
C CYS A 451 1.32 -45.68 -8.84
N LEU A 452 2.60 -46.01 -8.95
CA LEU A 452 3.48 -45.56 -10.02
C LEU A 452 3.59 -46.65 -11.10
N VAL A 453 3.36 -46.28 -12.33
CA VAL A 453 3.35 -47.23 -13.47
C VAL A 453 4.37 -46.75 -14.51
N SER A 454 5.19 -47.69 -15.00
CA SER A 454 6.12 -47.40 -16.10
C SER A 454 5.36 -47.22 -17.42
N ARG A 455 5.96 -46.46 -18.37
CA ARG A 455 5.32 -46.19 -19.68
C ARG A 455 5.02 -47.44 -20.51
N ASP A 456 5.80 -48.49 -20.32
CA ASP A 456 5.62 -49.79 -20.97
C ASP A 456 4.66 -50.70 -20.21
N TYR A 457 4.07 -50.25 -19.09
CA TYR A 457 3.16 -50.99 -18.21
C TYR A 457 3.78 -52.24 -17.58
N GLN A 458 5.13 -52.42 -17.68
CA GLN A 458 5.76 -53.61 -17.14
C GLN A 458 6.02 -53.53 -15.64
N ASN A 459 6.20 -52.32 -15.12
CA ASN A 459 6.49 -52.07 -13.71
C ASN A 459 5.33 -51.32 -13.06
N VAL A 460 4.80 -51.87 -11.96
CA VAL A 460 3.77 -51.25 -11.12
C VAL A 460 4.29 -51.25 -9.69
N LEU A 461 4.49 -50.07 -9.12
CA LEU A 461 5.03 -49.90 -7.79
C LEU A 461 4.06 -49.11 -6.92
N ILE A 462 3.75 -49.66 -5.73
CA ILE A 462 2.92 -48.97 -4.73
C ILE A 462 3.85 -48.38 -3.68
N VAL A 463 3.89 -47.06 -3.58
CA VAL A 463 4.78 -46.33 -2.69
C VAL A 463 4.02 -45.23 -1.95
N SER A 464 4.46 -44.89 -0.74
CA SER A 464 3.95 -43.73 -0.01
C SER A 464 4.73 -42.49 -0.36
N PHE A 465 4.11 -41.31 -0.17
CA PHE A 465 4.83 -40.05 -0.31
C PHE A 465 6.01 -39.93 0.70
N SER A 466 5.89 -40.57 1.88
CA SER A 466 6.98 -40.62 2.86
C SER A 466 8.20 -41.38 2.33
N GLU A 467 7.99 -42.50 1.62
CA GLU A 467 9.06 -43.28 0.97
C GLU A 467 9.69 -42.44 -0.18
N LEU A 468 8.85 -41.87 -1.04
CA LEU A 468 9.30 -41.00 -2.13
C LEU A 468 10.15 -39.82 -1.63
N LYS A 469 9.75 -39.21 -0.50
CA LYS A 469 10.51 -38.12 0.11
C LYS A 469 11.91 -38.57 0.55
N LYS A 470 12.02 -39.77 1.15
CA LYS A 470 13.33 -40.35 1.52
C LYS A 470 14.20 -40.61 0.29
N CYS A 471 13.63 -41.22 -0.76
CA CYS A 471 14.33 -41.43 -2.03
C CYS A 471 14.82 -40.11 -2.65
N PHE A 472 13.96 -39.07 -2.61
CA PHE A 472 14.29 -37.76 -3.10
C PHE A 472 15.43 -37.11 -2.31
N GLU A 473 15.37 -37.12 -0.98
CA GLU A 473 16.42 -36.57 -0.12
C GLU A 473 17.73 -37.32 -0.27
N SER A 474 17.70 -38.67 -0.37
CA SER A 474 18.86 -39.53 -0.63
C SER A 474 19.52 -39.17 -1.95
N ALA A 475 18.77 -39.18 -3.04
CA ALA A 475 19.27 -38.90 -4.39
C ALA A 475 19.80 -37.45 -4.51
N PHE A 476 19.17 -36.48 -3.86
CA PHE A 476 19.66 -35.09 -3.89
C PHE A 476 20.93 -34.92 -3.09
N ASN A 477 21.05 -35.53 -1.91
CA ASN A 477 22.28 -35.51 -1.11
C ASN A 477 23.47 -36.19 -1.79
N GLU A 478 23.21 -37.27 -2.56
CA GLU A 478 24.24 -37.89 -3.38
C GLU A 478 24.85 -36.93 -4.40
N LEU A 479 24.05 -36.00 -4.96
CA LEU A 479 24.56 -35.00 -5.92
C LEU A 479 25.40 -33.91 -5.26
N LEU A 480 25.32 -33.73 -3.95
CA LEU A 480 26.09 -32.71 -3.20
C LEU A 480 27.46 -33.23 -2.74
N LEU A 481 27.68 -34.54 -2.78
CA LEU A 481 28.95 -35.20 -2.44
C LEU A 481 29.88 -35.32 -3.65
#